data_34293505e639ae19fda9dbf31e8c6934
#
_entry.id   34293505e639ae19fda9dbf31e8c6934
#
_cell.length_a   1.000
_cell.length_b   1.000
_cell.length_c   1.000
_cell.angle_alpha   90.00
_cell.angle_beta   90.00
_cell.angle_gamma   90.00
#
_symmetry.space_group_name_H-M   'P 1'
#
loop_
_entity.id
_entity.type
_entity.pdbx_description
1 polymer ?
#
loop_
_entity_poly.entity_id
_entity_poly.type
_entity_poly.pdbx_seq_one_letter_code
_entity_poly.pdbx_strand_id
1 'polypeptide(L)'
;MQCSKHKFDIAHNHIYTNYNIRGLQMGKIFCVMGKSASGKDTIYNKILQDDSLMLSRIIPYTTRPIRDGETQDKDYHFCNEEDVKRLSAQGRIIELREYNTVYGVWKYFTVNDDDIDLRCKSYLTVGTLESYTKIRDYFGSDKVLPIYVEVEDGDRLIRAIHREKGQQVPKYEEMCRRFLADASDFSEEKLHEAGIRRRFINADM
;
A
#
# COMPACT_ATOMS: atom_id res chain seq x y z
N MET A 1 -9.64 -24.80 -5.51
CA MET A 1 -9.10 -24.47 -4.17
C MET A 1 -7.57 -24.58 -4.03
N GLN A 2 -6.84 -25.17 -4.96
CA GLN A 2 -5.37 -25.31 -4.89
C GLN A 2 -4.57 -24.09 -5.42
N CYS A 3 -5.16 -23.29 -6.30
CA CYS A 3 -4.44 -22.17 -6.96
C CYS A 3 -4.20 -20.94 -6.06
N SER A 4 -5.08 -20.67 -5.11
CA SER A 4 -4.91 -19.52 -4.18
C SER A 4 -3.78 -19.70 -3.17
N LYS A 5 -3.45 -20.96 -2.81
CA LYS A 5 -2.31 -21.27 -1.92
C LYS A 5 -0.96 -20.93 -2.58
N HIS A 6 -0.79 -21.26 -3.86
CA HIS A 6 0.50 -21.11 -4.55
C HIS A 6 0.97 -19.64 -4.69
N LYS A 7 0.04 -18.70 -4.78
CA LYS A 7 0.35 -17.26 -4.92
C LYS A 7 0.63 -16.57 -3.60
N PHE A 8 -0.08 -17.00 -2.56
CA PHE A 8 0.22 -16.61 -1.19
C PHE A 8 1.62 -17.12 -0.80
N ASP A 9 1.96 -18.36 -1.20
CA ASP A 9 3.26 -18.97 -0.96
C ASP A 9 4.43 -18.21 -1.63
N ILE A 10 4.21 -17.54 -2.76
CA ILE A 10 5.27 -16.79 -3.45
C ILE A 10 5.60 -15.48 -2.70
N ALA A 11 4.59 -14.72 -2.28
CA ALA A 11 4.82 -13.52 -1.47
C ALA A 11 5.37 -13.87 -0.07
N HIS A 12 4.83 -14.92 0.52
CA HIS A 12 5.27 -15.50 1.79
C HIS A 12 6.74 -15.98 1.72
N ASN A 13 7.10 -16.79 0.71
CA ASN A 13 8.47 -17.23 0.50
C ASN A 13 9.45 -16.08 0.22
N HIS A 14 9.01 -14.99 -0.40
CA HIS A 14 9.87 -13.83 -0.61
C HIS A 14 10.17 -13.11 0.70
N ILE A 15 9.19 -13.05 1.59
CA ILE A 15 9.39 -12.53 2.95
C ILE A 15 10.36 -13.44 3.72
N TYR A 16 10.25 -14.76 3.62
CA TYR A 16 11.15 -15.72 4.31
C TYR A 16 12.54 -15.85 3.70
N THR A 17 12.69 -15.92 2.38
CA THR A 17 14.00 -16.17 1.74
C THR A 17 15.02 -15.05 1.89
N ASN A 18 14.57 -13.82 2.17
CA ASN A 18 15.46 -12.69 2.42
C ASN A 18 15.94 -12.59 3.89
N TYR A 19 15.56 -13.51 4.78
CA TYR A 19 15.72 -13.35 6.23
C TYR A 19 16.50 -14.43 6.96
N ASN A 20 17.13 -15.37 6.26
CA ASN A 20 17.95 -16.41 6.90
C ASN A 20 19.42 -15.97 7.05
N ILE A 21 19.67 -14.94 7.86
CA ILE A 21 21.05 -14.61 8.28
C ILE A 21 21.06 -14.39 9.79
N ARG A 22 21.81 -15.22 10.50
CA ARG A 22 22.11 -15.10 11.93
C ARG A 22 22.95 -13.86 12.17
N GLY A 23 22.36 -12.82 12.71
CA GLY A 23 22.99 -11.57 13.13
C GLY A 23 21.91 -10.55 13.41
N LEU A 24 22.05 -9.64 14.34
CA LEU A 24 21.09 -8.58 14.75
C LEU A 24 20.32 -8.02 13.54
N GLN A 25 19.16 -8.60 13.29
CA GLN A 25 18.42 -8.35 12.06
C GLN A 25 17.55 -7.13 12.27
N MET A 26 17.95 -6.00 11.69
CA MET A 26 17.12 -4.80 11.60
C MET A 26 15.79 -5.14 10.92
N GLY A 27 14.70 -4.69 11.48
CA GLY A 27 13.37 -4.85 10.88
C GLY A 27 13.29 -4.19 9.50
N LYS A 28 12.30 -4.60 8.73
CA LYS A 28 12.05 -4.11 7.36
C LYS A 28 10.64 -3.56 7.24
N ILE A 29 10.44 -2.68 6.27
CA ILE A 29 9.12 -2.22 5.85
C ILE A 29 8.81 -2.86 4.50
N PHE A 30 7.75 -3.65 4.46
CA PHE A 30 7.22 -4.20 3.22
C PHE A 30 6.10 -3.29 2.72
N CYS A 31 6.27 -2.75 1.51
CA CYS A 31 5.29 -1.86 0.91
C CYS A 31 4.53 -2.61 -0.20
N VAL A 32 3.27 -2.98 0.08
CA VAL A 32 2.39 -3.60 -0.90
C VAL A 32 1.82 -2.51 -1.80
N MET A 33 2.02 -2.64 -3.09
CA MET A 33 1.54 -1.68 -4.07
C MET A 33 1.03 -2.38 -5.33
N GLY A 34 0.28 -1.66 -6.13
CA GLY A 34 -0.27 -2.15 -7.39
C GLY A 34 -1.43 -1.29 -7.84
N LYS A 35 -1.75 -1.39 -9.11
CA LYS A 35 -2.85 -0.67 -9.74
C LYS A 35 -4.21 -1.02 -9.08
N SER A 36 -5.22 -0.20 -9.26
CA SER A 36 -6.60 -0.48 -8.81
C SER A 36 -7.09 -1.84 -9.34
N ALA A 37 -7.83 -2.56 -8.53
CA ALA A 37 -8.34 -3.91 -8.81
C ALA A 37 -7.26 -5.00 -9.02
N SER A 38 -5.99 -4.74 -8.65
CA SER A 38 -4.95 -5.77 -8.64
C SER A 38 -5.10 -6.82 -7.52
N GLY A 39 -5.98 -6.58 -6.53
CA GLY A 39 -6.12 -7.44 -5.36
C GLY A 39 -5.10 -7.20 -4.26
N LYS A 40 -4.31 -6.10 -4.36
CA LYS A 40 -3.28 -5.76 -3.37
C LYS A 40 -3.82 -5.68 -1.93
N ASP A 41 -5.03 -5.13 -1.74
CA ASP A 41 -5.63 -4.99 -0.40
C ASP A 41 -6.02 -6.36 0.18
N THR A 42 -6.49 -7.29 -0.65
CA THR A 42 -6.77 -8.67 -0.25
C THR A 42 -5.48 -9.39 0.16
N ILE A 43 -4.40 -9.22 -0.62
CA ILE A 43 -3.08 -9.78 -0.32
C ILE A 43 -2.52 -9.16 0.95
N TYR A 44 -2.58 -7.84 1.10
CA TYR A 44 -2.17 -7.13 2.31
C TYR A 44 -2.85 -7.69 3.57
N ASN A 45 -4.17 -7.84 3.53
CA ASN A 45 -4.93 -8.36 4.66
C ASN A 45 -4.60 -9.82 4.96
N LYS A 46 -4.36 -10.66 3.94
CA LYS A 46 -3.94 -12.05 4.14
C LYS A 46 -2.56 -12.16 4.78
N ILE A 47 -1.62 -11.31 4.37
CA ILE A 47 -0.27 -11.25 4.97
C ILE A 47 -0.37 -10.85 6.44
N LEU A 48 -1.21 -9.86 6.78
CA LEU A 48 -1.39 -9.43 8.16
C LEU A 48 -2.08 -10.44 9.07
N GLN A 49 -2.86 -11.37 8.51
CA GLN A 49 -3.53 -12.44 9.25
C GLN A 49 -2.58 -13.61 9.55
N ASP A 50 -1.39 -13.61 8.99
CA ASP A 50 -0.38 -14.64 9.26
C ASP A 50 0.54 -14.19 10.39
N ASP A 51 0.17 -14.57 11.61
CA ASP A 51 0.91 -14.24 12.82
C ASP A 51 2.35 -14.76 12.81
N SER A 52 2.66 -15.78 11.99
CA SER A 52 4.02 -16.32 11.87
C SER A 52 5.01 -15.32 11.27
N LEU A 53 4.51 -14.33 10.52
CA LEU A 53 5.32 -13.27 9.92
C LEU A 53 5.70 -12.16 10.91
N MET A 54 5.04 -12.07 12.05
CA MET A 54 5.27 -11.08 13.10
C MET A 54 5.37 -9.64 12.57
N LEU A 55 4.50 -9.28 11.62
CA LEU A 55 4.47 -7.95 10.99
C LEU A 55 3.53 -7.01 11.74
N SER A 56 4.03 -5.81 12.03
CA SER A 56 3.21 -4.71 12.51
C SER A 56 2.69 -3.87 11.31
N ARG A 57 1.62 -3.10 11.51
CA ARG A 57 1.11 -2.18 10.49
C ARG A 57 1.79 -0.83 10.59
N ILE A 58 2.00 -0.18 9.43
CA ILE A 58 2.10 1.27 9.37
C ILE A 58 0.73 1.76 8.88
N ILE A 59 0.03 2.48 9.72
CA ILE A 59 -1.30 3.04 9.42
C ILE A 59 -1.10 4.45 8.89
N PRO A 60 -1.52 4.75 7.65
CA PRO A 60 -1.39 6.09 7.09
C PRO A 60 -2.40 7.05 7.70
N TYR A 61 -2.09 8.34 7.61
CA TYR A 61 -2.95 9.44 8.01
C TYR A 61 -3.76 9.97 6.83
N THR A 62 -4.94 10.52 7.11
CA THR A 62 -5.75 11.19 6.08
C THR A 62 -6.64 12.29 6.66
N THR A 63 -6.82 13.37 5.87
CA THR A 63 -7.82 14.41 6.17
C THR A 63 -9.19 14.11 5.55
N ARG A 64 -9.30 13.02 4.78
CA ARG A 64 -10.57 12.55 4.24
C ARG A 64 -11.51 12.15 5.39
N PRO A 65 -12.80 12.49 5.30
CA PRO A 65 -13.78 11.96 6.25
C PRO A 65 -13.82 10.42 6.26
N ILE A 66 -14.03 9.86 7.45
CA ILE A 66 -14.22 8.42 7.63
C ILE A 66 -15.44 7.94 6.82
N ARG A 67 -15.36 6.76 6.23
CA ARG A 67 -16.45 6.14 5.47
C ARG A 67 -17.13 5.05 6.30
N ASP A 68 -18.32 4.65 5.86
CA ASP A 68 -19.03 3.52 6.47
C ASP A 68 -18.16 2.25 6.42
N GLY A 69 -18.03 1.59 7.57
CA GLY A 69 -17.24 0.38 7.74
C GLY A 69 -15.74 0.61 8.02
N GLU A 70 -15.26 1.87 7.96
CA GLU A 70 -13.88 2.20 8.37
C GLU A 70 -13.81 2.52 9.87
N THR A 71 -12.66 2.30 10.47
CA THR A 71 -12.40 2.51 11.89
C THR A 71 -11.16 3.37 12.09
N GLN A 72 -11.27 4.38 12.97
CA GLN A 72 -10.13 5.18 13.43
C GLN A 72 -9.01 4.27 13.96
N ASP A 73 -7.77 4.60 13.63
CA ASP A 73 -6.55 3.91 14.08
C ASP A 73 -6.43 2.44 13.63
N LYS A 74 -7.32 2.02 12.74
CA LYS A 74 -7.28 0.70 12.12
C LYS A 74 -7.08 0.81 10.60
N ASP A 75 -7.92 1.61 9.93
CA ASP A 75 -7.84 1.80 8.48
C ASP A 75 -6.97 3.00 8.15
N TYR A 76 -7.18 4.09 8.86
CA TYR A 76 -6.41 5.34 8.83
C TYR A 76 -6.39 6.02 10.20
N HIS A 77 -5.38 6.87 10.42
CA HIS A 77 -5.44 7.92 11.41
C HIS A 77 -6.18 9.11 10.76
N PHE A 78 -7.51 9.17 10.97
CA PHE A 78 -8.31 10.29 10.46
C PHE A 78 -8.01 11.54 11.28
N CYS A 79 -7.64 12.62 10.61
CA CYS A 79 -7.18 13.86 11.23
C CYS A 79 -7.68 15.08 10.44
N ASN A 80 -7.35 16.29 10.92
CA ASN A 80 -7.72 17.55 10.30
C ASN A 80 -6.49 18.31 9.76
N GLU A 81 -6.73 19.46 9.12
CA GLU A 81 -5.66 20.31 8.56
C GLU A 81 -4.71 20.88 9.63
N GLU A 82 -5.18 21.08 10.86
CA GLU A 82 -4.35 21.56 11.96
C GLU A 82 -3.36 20.50 12.40
N ASP A 83 -3.77 19.23 12.41
CA ASP A 83 -2.88 18.10 12.66
C ASP A 83 -1.80 17.99 11.59
N VAL A 84 -2.17 18.15 10.30
CA VAL A 84 -1.18 18.18 9.20
C VAL A 84 -0.15 19.26 9.41
N LYS A 85 -0.59 20.51 9.72
CA LYS A 85 0.31 21.64 9.99
C LYS A 85 1.23 21.36 11.17
N ARG A 86 0.69 20.83 12.26
CA ARG A 86 1.45 20.48 13.46
C ARG A 86 2.51 19.42 13.19
N LEU A 87 2.12 18.33 12.53
CA LEU A 87 3.05 17.23 12.19
C LEU A 87 4.11 17.66 11.18
N SER A 88 3.74 18.52 10.22
CA SER A 88 4.66 19.11 9.26
C SER A 88 5.68 20.02 9.96
N ALA A 89 5.23 20.91 10.85
CA ALA A 89 6.11 21.79 11.62
C ALA A 89 7.09 21.01 12.52
N GLN A 90 6.71 19.83 12.97
CA GLN A 90 7.55 18.91 13.73
C GLN A 90 8.51 18.09 12.84
N GLY A 91 8.45 18.20 11.50
CA GLY A 91 9.26 17.42 10.58
C GLY A 91 8.94 15.91 10.60
N ARG A 92 7.75 15.52 11.05
CA ARG A 92 7.36 14.11 11.23
C ARG A 92 6.73 13.48 10.00
N ILE A 93 6.29 14.27 9.02
CA ILE A 93 5.68 13.74 7.79
C ILE A 93 6.77 13.20 6.87
N ILE A 94 6.71 11.90 6.59
CA ILE A 94 7.63 11.20 5.68
C ILE A 94 7.25 11.47 4.23
N GLU A 95 5.96 11.36 3.91
CA GLU A 95 5.41 11.60 2.59
C GLU A 95 3.99 12.16 2.71
N LEU A 96 3.62 13.02 1.77
CA LEU A 96 2.29 13.61 1.70
C LEU A 96 1.85 13.68 0.24
N ARG A 97 0.60 13.28 -0.01
CA ARG A 97 -0.08 13.35 -1.31
C ARG A 97 -1.40 14.08 -1.13
N GLU A 98 -1.73 14.96 -2.07
CA GLU A 98 -2.96 15.74 -2.08
C GLU A 98 -3.81 15.37 -3.30
N TYR A 99 -5.10 15.22 -3.06
CA TYR A 99 -6.07 14.92 -4.11
C TYR A 99 -7.19 15.95 -4.11
N ASN A 100 -7.33 16.68 -5.21
CA ASN A 100 -8.46 17.57 -5.42
C ASN A 100 -9.71 16.75 -5.69
N THR A 101 -10.71 16.93 -4.85
CA THR A 101 -12.00 16.25 -4.98
C THR A 101 -13.14 17.26 -5.01
N VAL A 102 -14.33 16.82 -5.39
CA VAL A 102 -15.54 17.66 -5.33
C VAL A 102 -15.93 18.08 -3.90
N TYR A 103 -15.33 17.43 -2.89
CA TYR A 103 -15.53 17.73 -1.46
C TYR A 103 -14.37 18.51 -0.84
N GLY A 104 -13.44 19.00 -1.67
CA GLY A 104 -12.23 19.70 -1.22
C GLY A 104 -10.95 18.87 -1.41
N VAL A 105 -9.86 19.37 -0.87
CA VAL A 105 -8.55 18.71 -0.94
C VAL A 105 -8.45 17.66 0.16
N TRP A 106 -8.22 16.41 -0.23
CA TRP A 106 -7.94 15.33 0.70
C TRP A 106 -6.45 15.01 0.69
N LYS A 107 -5.89 14.89 1.88
CA LYS A 107 -4.50 14.53 2.08
C LYS A 107 -4.37 13.11 2.60
N TYR A 108 -3.36 12.42 2.10
CA TYR A 108 -2.95 11.10 2.58
C TYR A 108 -1.45 11.17 2.84
N PHE A 109 -1.01 10.75 4.00
CA PHE A 109 0.39 10.88 4.38
C PHE A 109 0.83 9.84 5.39
N THR A 110 2.14 9.61 5.45
CA THR A 110 2.76 8.71 6.42
C THR A 110 3.59 9.54 7.39
N VAL A 111 3.48 9.23 8.65
CA VAL A 111 4.19 9.93 9.74
C VAL A 111 5.25 9.01 10.31
N ASN A 112 6.43 9.57 10.60
CA ASN A 112 7.37 8.94 11.51
C ASN A 112 6.89 9.24 12.94
N ASP A 113 6.01 8.37 13.42
CA ASP A 113 5.65 8.34 14.84
C ASP A 113 6.56 7.36 15.58
N ASP A 114 6.58 7.47 16.90
CA ASP A 114 7.47 6.67 17.75
C ASP A 114 7.14 5.17 17.71
N ASP A 115 6.06 4.79 17.00
CA ASP A 115 5.63 3.40 16.83
C ASP A 115 6.42 2.64 15.76
N ILE A 116 7.15 3.34 14.87
CA ILE A 116 7.96 2.70 13.82
C ILE A 116 9.39 2.49 14.33
N ASP A 117 9.63 1.37 15.00
CA ASP A 117 10.96 0.97 15.47
C ASP A 117 11.52 -0.24 14.71
N LEU A 118 12.32 0.03 13.69
CA LEU A 118 12.98 -0.98 12.88
C LEU A 118 14.09 -1.76 13.60
N ARG A 119 14.44 -1.41 14.84
CA ARG A 119 15.37 -2.20 15.64
C ARG A 119 14.74 -3.45 16.20
N CYS A 120 13.42 -3.42 16.37
CA CYS A 120 12.66 -4.46 17.06
C CYS A 120 11.63 -5.17 16.19
N LYS A 121 11.12 -4.52 15.13
CA LYS A 121 9.94 -4.99 14.39
C LYS A 121 10.09 -4.80 12.89
N SER A 122 9.44 -5.66 12.13
CA SER A 122 9.16 -5.47 10.71
C SER A 122 7.73 -5.00 10.51
N TYR A 123 7.51 -4.22 9.46
CA TYR A 123 6.23 -3.58 9.20
C TYR A 123 5.70 -3.90 7.81
N LEU A 124 4.38 -3.87 7.68
CA LEU A 124 3.68 -3.93 6.41
C LEU A 124 2.88 -2.65 6.21
N THR A 125 2.96 -2.07 5.03
CA THR A 125 2.13 -0.94 4.61
C THR A 125 1.57 -1.17 3.22
N VAL A 126 0.53 -0.43 2.86
CA VAL A 126 -0.06 -0.42 1.52
C VAL A 126 -0.03 1.00 0.98
N GLY A 127 0.36 1.16 -0.28
CA GLY A 127 0.49 2.50 -0.84
C GLY A 127 0.53 2.55 -2.37
N THR A 128 0.90 3.71 -2.86
CA THR A 128 1.19 3.98 -4.28
C THR A 128 2.69 3.85 -4.53
N LEU A 129 3.10 3.86 -5.80
CA LEU A 129 4.51 3.88 -6.18
C LEU A 129 5.22 5.12 -5.61
N GLU A 130 4.54 6.28 -5.64
CA GLU A 130 5.06 7.53 -5.08
C GLU A 130 5.30 7.43 -3.57
N SER A 131 4.33 6.88 -2.81
CA SER A 131 4.52 6.72 -1.35
C SER A 131 5.67 5.76 -1.04
N TYR A 132 5.77 4.66 -1.79
CA TYR A 132 6.88 3.72 -1.65
C TYR A 132 8.24 4.39 -1.84
N THR A 133 8.41 5.16 -2.92
CA THR A 133 9.69 5.84 -3.19
C THR A 133 10.07 6.79 -2.07
N LYS A 134 9.14 7.60 -1.58
CA LYS A 134 9.38 8.54 -0.48
C LYS A 134 9.69 7.83 0.84
N ILE A 135 8.96 6.76 1.18
CA ILE A 135 9.22 5.94 2.37
C ILE A 135 10.61 5.28 2.27
N ARG A 136 10.95 4.73 1.09
CA ARG A 136 12.27 4.15 0.81
C ARG A 136 13.39 5.18 0.98
N ASP A 137 13.21 6.38 0.44
CA ASP A 137 14.22 7.44 0.50
C ASP A 137 14.42 7.94 1.94
N TYR A 138 13.37 7.88 2.77
CA TYR A 138 13.42 8.24 4.18
C TYR A 138 14.12 7.18 5.05
N PHE A 139 13.74 5.91 4.95
CA PHE A 139 14.27 4.84 5.81
C PHE A 139 15.51 4.14 5.24
N GLY A 140 15.76 4.27 3.94
CA GLY A 140 16.84 3.61 3.21
C GLY A 140 16.35 2.41 2.38
N SER A 141 16.96 2.23 1.21
CA SER A 141 16.58 1.19 0.24
C SER A 141 16.88 -0.24 0.73
N ASP A 142 17.77 -0.38 1.70
CA ASP A 142 18.06 -1.65 2.36
C ASP A 142 16.97 -2.07 3.35
N LYS A 143 16.16 -1.11 3.83
CA LYS A 143 15.11 -1.36 4.83
C LYS A 143 13.70 -1.42 4.26
N VAL A 144 13.45 -0.81 3.09
CA VAL A 144 12.11 -0.74 2.49
C VAL A 144 12.04 -1.60 1.24
N LEU A 145 11.22 -2.64 1.31
CA LEU A 145 11.10 -3.67 0.27
C LEU A 145 9.75 -3.57 -0.44
N PRO A 146 9.75 -3.51 -1.79
CA PRO A 146 8.53 -3.44 -2.57
C PRO A 146 7.88 -4.81 -2.76
N ILE A 147 6.56 -4.86 -2.65
CA ILE A 147 5.70 -5.97 -3.07
C ILE A 147 4.75 -5.42 -4.13
N TYR A 148 5.17 -5.45 -5.40
CA TYR A 148 4.34 -4.96 -6.49
C TYR A 148 3.42 -6.07 -7.01
N VAL A 149 2.10 -5.90 -6.80
CA VAL A 149 1.07 -6.84 -7.24
C VAL A 149 0.58 -6.43 -8.63
N GLU A 150 0.80 -7.29 -9.59
CA GLU A 150 0.46 -7.06 -10.98
C GLU A 150 -0.69 -7.96 -11.45
N VAL A 151 -1.54 -7.40 -12.28
CA VAL A 151 -2.63 -8.08 -12.99
C VAL A 151 -2.71 -7.46 -14.37
N GLU A 152 -3.00 -8.27 -15.37
CA GLU A 152 -3.25 -7.80 -16.74
C GLU A 152 -4.37 -6.75 -16.75
N ASP A 153 -4.23 -5.72 -17.59
CA ASP A 153 -5.12 -4.55 -17.56
C ASP A 153 -6.58 -4.89 -17.91
N GLY A 154 -6.84 -5.83 -18.82
CA GLY A 154 -8.17 -6.30 -19.14
C GLY A 154 -8.83 -7.00 -17.95
N ASP A 155 -8.10 -7.89 -17.27
CA ASP A 155 -8.59 -8.58 -16.07
C ASP A 155 -8.90 -7.59 -14.94
N ARG A 156 -8.03 -6.59 -14.73
CA ARG A 156 -8.27 -5.52 -13.76
C ARG A 156 -9.56 -4.73 -14.07
N LEU A 157 -9.77 -4.41 -15.33
CA LEU A 157 -10.96 -3.68 -15.77
C LEU A 157 -12.23 -4.50 -15.52
N ILE A 158 -12.22 -5.79 -15.86
CA ILE A 158 -13.34 -6.70 -15.59
C ILE A 158 -13.62 -6.78 -14.08
N ARG A 159 -12.60 -6.95 -13.25
CA ARG A 159 -12.74 -6.96 -11.78
C ARG A 159 -13.30 -5.65 -11.25
N ALA A 160 -12.83 -4.52 -11.77
CA ALA A 160 -13.32 -3.20 -11.37
C ALA A 160 -14.80 -3.01 -11.73
N ILE A 161 -15.21 -3.40 -12.95
CA ILE A 161 -16.61 -3.35 -13.39
C ILE A 161 -17.49 -4.24 -12.50
N HIS A 162 -17.08 -5.47 -12.21
CA HIS A 162 -17.84 -6.39 -11.36
C HIS A 162 -18.02 -5.80 -9.95
N ARG A 163 -16.98 -5.20 -9.39
CA ARG A 163 -17.04 -4.55 -8.08
C ARG A 163 -18.02 -3.37 -8.08
N GLU A 164 -17.94 -2.50 -9.11
CA GLU A 164 -18.85 -1.36 -9.20
C GLU A 164 -20.32 -1.78 -9.40
N LYS A 165 -20.59 -2.82 -10.20
CA LYS A 165 -21.94 -3.39 -10.36
C LYS A 165 -22.54 -3.90 -9.05
N GLY A 166 -21.72 -4.37 -8.12
CA GLY A 166 -22.16 -4.84 -6.81
C GLY A 166 -22.43 -3.73 -5.79
N GLN A 167 -22.17 -2.46 -6.12
CA GLN A 167 -22.41 -1.34 -5.21
C GLN A 167 -23.85 -0.81 -5.37
N GLN A 168 -24.40 -0.26 -4.28
CA GLN A 168 -25.73 0.39 -4.32
C GLN A 168 -25.77 1.57 -5.31
N VAL A 169 -24.67 2.33 -5.38
CA VAL A 169 -24.50 3.46 -6.31
C VAL A 169 -23.18 3.28 -7.05
N PRO A 170 -23.20 2.65 -8.23
CA PRO A 170 -22.00 2.47 -9.04
C PRO A 170 -21.37 3.81 -9.48
N LYS A 171 -20.06 3.91 -9.43
CA LYS A 171 -19.28 5.13 -9.78
C LYS A 171 -18.33 4.84 -10.95
N TYR A 172 -18.89 4.52 -12.10
CA TYR A 172 -18.11 4.12 -13.29
C TYR A 172 -17.13 5.19 -13.78
N GLU A 173 -17.51 6.46 -13.74
CA GLU A 173 -16.61 7.55 -14.14
C GLU A 173 -15.35 7.59 -13.26
N GLU A 174 -15.52 7.49 -11.95
CA GLU A 174 -14.40 7.46 -11.01
C GLU A 174 -13.55 6.18 -11.19
N MET A 175 -14.19 5.06 -11.48
CA MET A 175 -13.49 3.81 -11.80
C MET A 175 -12.59 3.99 -13.05
N CYS A 176 -13.14 4.58 -14.14
CA CYS A 176 -12.38 4.83 -15.37
C CYS A 176 -11.25 5.84 -15.13
N ARG A 177 -11.54 6.93 -14.40
CA ARG A 177 -10.51 7.92 -14.05
C ARG A 177 -9.33 7.27 -13.31
N ARG A 178 -9.62 6.41 -12.33
CA ARG A 178 -8.59 5.69 -11.57
C ARG A 178 -7.82 4.70 -12.44
N PHE A 179 -8.49 4.01 -13.35
CA PHE A 179 -7.84 3.10 -14.27
C PHE A 179 -6.80 3.81 -15.15
N LEU A 180 -7.15 5.00 -15.68
CA LEU A 180 -6.24 5.82 -16.48
C LEU A 180 -5.10 6.42 -15.65
N ALA A 181 -5.40 6.90 -14.44
CA ALA A 181 -4.38 7.40 -13.53
C ALA A 181 -3.35 6.31 -13.19
N ASP A 182 -3.81 5.09 -12.89
CA ASP A 182 -2.93 3.95 -12.60
C ASP A 182 -1.97 3.65 -13.77
N ALA A 183 -2.40 3.80 -15.02
CA ALA A 183 -1.55 3.57 -16.19
C ALA A 183 -0.36 4.54 -16.23
N SER A 184 -0.58 5.80 -15.81
CA SER A 184 0.47 6.80 -15.68
C SER A 184 1.33 6.60 -14.44
N ASP A 185 0.70 6.28 -13.29
CA ASP A 185 1.38 6.20 -11.99
C ASP A 185 2.26 4.95 -11.86
N PHE A 186 1.90 3.88 -12.56
CA PHE A 186 2.64 2.62 -12.61
C PHE A 186 3.12 2.31 -14.04
N SER A 187 3.59 3.33 -14.77
CA SER A 187 4.23 3.10 -16.08
C SER A 187 5.52 2.30 -15.91
N GLU A 188 5.92 1.56 -16.96
CA GLU A 188 7.15 0.75 -16.95
C GLU A 188 8.38 1.59 -16.60
N GLU A 189 8.44 2.82 -17.09
CA GLU A 189 9.49 3.78 -16.81
C GLU A 189 9.57 4.09 -15.31
N LYS A 190 8.44 4.48 -14.70
CA LYS A 190 8.37 4.79 -13.27
C LYS A 190 8.64 3.58 -12.38
N LEU A 191 8.17 2.39 -12.78
CA LEU A 191 8.48 1.15 -12.09
C LEU A 191 9.97 0.84 -12.11
N HIS A 192 10.61 1.04 -13.26
CA HIS A 192 12.05 0.86 -13.41
C HIS A 192 12.84 1.87 -12.56
N GLU A 193 12.49 3.16 -12.62
CA GLU A 193 13.10 4.24 -11.82
C GLU A 193 12.97 3.98 -10.31
N ALA A 194 11.81 3.47 -9.88
CA ALA A 194 11.57 3.08 -8.51
C ALA A 194 12.32 1.79 -8.09
N GLY A 195 13.00 1.11 -9.02
CA GLY A 195 13.75 -0.11 -8.76
C GLY A 195 12.87 -1.35 -8.61
N ILE A 196 11.64 -1.34 -9.13
CA ILE A 196 10.73 -2.48 -9.07
C ILE A 196 11.14 -3.53 -10.11
N ARG A 197 11.93 -4.49 -9.67
CA ARG A 197 12.44 -5.58 -10.53
C ARG A 197 11.61 -6.85 -10.44
N ARG A 198 10.93 -7.08 -9.32
CA ARG A 198 10.11 -8.25 -9.08
C ARG A 198 8.64 -7.88 -9.08
N ARG A 199 7.84 -8.68 -9.78
CA ARG A 199 6.39 -8.53 -9.90
C ARG A 199 5.69 -9.77 -9.40
N PHE A 200 4.64 -9.61 -8.63
CA PHE A 200 3.84 -10.69 -8.10
C PHE A 200 2.53 -10.75 -8.89
N ILE A 201 2.48 -11.70 -9.82
CA ILE A 201 1.32 -11.85 -10.71
C ILE A 201 0.13 -12.42 -9.92
N ASN A 202 -1.01 -11.71 -9.94
CA ASN A 202 -2.26 -12.14 -9.35
C ASN A 202 -3.31 -12.43 -10.44
N ALA A 203 -3.08 -13.51 -11.24
CA ALA A 203 -3.83 -13.79 -12.46
C ALA A 203 -5.22 -14.38 -12.23
N ASP A 204 -5.48 -15.12 -11.14
CA ASP A 204 -6.77 -15.80 -10.93
C ASP A 204 -7.52 -15.27 -9.71
N MET A 205 -8.74 -14.86 -9.91
CA MET A 205 -9.80 -14.80 -8.92
C MET A 205 -11.07 -15.37 -9.52
#